data_3a8ae314edb983d29749b26b1083a62a
#
_entry.id   3a8ae314edb983d29749b26b1083a62a
#
_cell.length_a   1.000
_cell.length_b   1.000
_cell.length_c   1.000
_cell.angle_alpha   90.00
_cell.angle_beta   90.00
_cell.angle_gamma   90.00
#
_symmetry.space_group_name_H-M   'P 1'
#
loop_
_entity.id
_entity.type
_entity.pdbx_description
1 polymer ?
#
loop_
_entity_poly.entity_id
_entity_poly.type
_entity_poly.pdbx_seq_one_letter_code
_entity_poly.pdbx_strand_id
1 'polypeptide(L)'
;MEILIISGLSGGGKSKAASFLEDIGYYTVDNLPADMMMKFAGFCAASSGRYDRVALVYDVRSGEPTDMLIDTLEQLKASGVNCRMLFLEADTPTIINRYKETRRMHPLQAKGLSVEEAVRRERALMQPVRDHADFVLDTSSLSTAKLRSEMLNLFGTPSDRGGLNVSVLSFGFKHGIPIESDLVFDVRFMPNPYYVAELKNKTGLDQEVRDFVFSFRQTHEFMAQLEKMITFLLPLYSEEGKTVLVIGIGCTGGHHRSVAVAHELAEYITRMGYQVTENHRDISR
;
A
#
# COMPACT_ATOMS: atom_id res chain seq x y z
N MET A 1 -4.56 -20.36 11.64
CA MET A 1 -4.92 -20.11 10.22
C MET A 1 -6.17 -19.25 10.17
N GLU A 2 -6.14 -18.19 9.38
CA GLU A 2 -7.26 -17.28 9.12
C GLU A 2 -7.64 -17.38 7.64
N ILE A 3 -8.94 -17.49 7.35
CA ILE A 3 -9.48 -17.48 5.99
C ILE A 3 -10.42 -16.28 5.85
N LEU A 4 -10.17 -15.46 4.84
CA LEU A 4 -11.05 -14.37 4.44
C LEU A 4 -11.68 -14.69 3.09
N ILE A 5 -12.99 -14.86 3.05
CA ILE A 5 -13.74 -14.99 1.80
C ILE A 5 -14.08 -13.59 1.31
N ILE A 6 -13.66 -13.25 0.08
CA ILE A 6 -14.00 -12.00 -0.58
C ILE A 6 -15.09 -12.28 -1.60
N SER A 7 -16.24 -11.71 -1.41
CA SER A 7 -17.36 -11.79 -2.35
C SER A 7 -17.88 -10.40 -2.67
N GLY A 8 -18.92 -10.31 -3.49
CA GLY A 8 -19.54 -9.03 -3.81
C GLY A 8 -19.85 -8.87 -5.30
N LEU A 9 -20.44 -7.71 -5.62
CA LEU A 9 -20.88 -7.42 -6.97
C LEU A 9 -19.73 -7.35 -7.97
N SER A 10 -19.99 -7.76 -9.18
CA SER A 10 -19.07 -7.60 -10.31
C SER A 10 -18.85 -6.10 -10.57
N GLY A 11 -17.57 -5.67 -10.55
CA GLY A 11 -17.24 -4.25 -10.54
C GLY A 11 -17.22 -3.60 -9.14
N GLY A 12 -17.52 -4.34 -8.07
CA GLY A 12 -17.49 -3.89 -6.67
C GLY A 12 -16.09 -3.67 -6.09
N GLY A 13 -15.01 -4.09 -6.79
CA GLY A 13 -13.63 -3.85 -6.34
C GLY A 13 -12.90 -5.08 -5.80
N LYS A 14 -13.44 -6.30 -5.92
CA LYS A 14 -12.86 -7.55 -5.41
C LYS A 14 -11.39 -7.75 -5.76
N SER A 15 -11.01 -7.60 -7.04
CA SER A 15 -9.62 -7.80 -7.48
C SER A 15 -8.64 -6.77 -6.89
N LYS A 16 -9.09 -5.54 -6.65
CA LYS A 16 -8.28 -4.53 -5.96
C LYS A 16 -8.11 -4.87 -4.48
N ALA A 17 -9.20 -5.27 -3.81
CA ALA A 17 -9.15 -5.70 -2.42
C ALA A 17 -8.25 -6.92 -2.25
N ALA A 18 -8.32 -7.90 -3.15
CA ALA A 18 -7.44 -9.06 -3.16
C ALA A 18 -5.96 -8.67 -3.28
N SER A 19 -5.61 -7.77 -4.21
CA SER A 19 -4.24 -7.27 -4.36
C SER A 19 -3.74 -6.57 -3.09
N PHE A 20 -4.58 -5.79 -2.39
CA PHE A 20 -4.18 -5.17 -1.13
C PHE A 20 -3.98 -6.17 0.01
N LEU A 21 -4.72 -7.28 0.01
CA LEU A 21 -4.50 -8.35 0.97
C LEU A 21 -3.19 -9.10 0.70
N GLU A 22 -2.80 -9.28 -0.56
CA GLU A 22 -1.46 -9.81 -0.92
C GLU A 22 -0.35 -8.94 -0.35
N ASP A 23 -0.47 -7.60 -0.49
CA ASP A 23 0.50 -6.65 0.05
C ASP A 23 0.71 -6.79 1.57
N ILE A 24 -0.30 -7.26 2.31
CA ILE A 24 -0.26 -7.49 3.76
C ILE A 24 -0.15 -8.96 4.15
N GLY A 25 0.35 -9.79 3.24
CA GLY A 25 0.76 -11.17 3.52
C GLY A 25 -0.35 -12.22 3.50
N TYR A 26 -1.52 -11.93 2.91
CA TYR A 26 -2.48 -12.99 2.59
C TYR A 26 -2.04 -13.75 1.34
N TYR A 27 -2.18 -15.06 1.37
CA TYR A 27 -2.14 -15.89 0.17
C TYR A 27 -3.50 -15.84 -0.53
N THR A 28 -3.56 -15.21 -1.71
CA THR A 28 -4.83 -14.97 -2.42
C THR A 28 -5.07 -16.00 -3.49
N VAL A 29 -6.30 -16.50 -3.55
CA VAL A 29 -6.78 -17.37 -4.63
C VAL A 29 -8.01 -16.74 -5.25
N ASP A 30 -7.89 -16.34 -6.52
CA ASP A 30 -8.99 -15.70 -7.25
C ASP A 30 -9.89 -16.73 -7.92
N ASN A 31 -11.19 -16.47 -7.89
CA ASN A 31 -12.22 -17.27 -8.55
C ASN A 31 -12.20 -18.77 -8.16
N LEU A 32 -12.04 -19.06 -6.88
CA LEU A 32 -12.12 -20.43 -6.37
C LEU A 32 -13.58 -20.84 -6.19
N PRO A 33 -14.03 -21.97 -6.79
CA PRO A 33 -15.37 -22.51 -6.58
C PRO A 33 -15.63 -22.86 -5.11
N ALA A 34 -16.88 -22.71 -4.66
CA ALA A 34 -17.25 -22.92 -3.26
C ALA A 34 -16.97 -24.36 -2.79
N ASP A 35 -17.21 -25.36 -3.66
CA ASP A 35 -16.95 -26.77 -3.38
C ASP A 35 -15.44 -27.09 -3.20
N MET A 36 -14.56 -26.27 -3.75
CA MET A 36 -13.11 -26.41 -3.62
C MET A 36 -12.55 -25.71 -2.38
N MET A 37 -13.28 -24.73 -1.80
CA MET A 37 -12.79 -23.95 -0.66
C MET A 37 -12.53 -24.81 0.58
N MET A 38 -13.40 -25.78 0.89
CA MET A 38 -13.19 -26.71 2.00
C MET A 38 -11.95 -27.58 1.81
N LYS A 39 -11.73 -28.08 0.60
CA LYS A 39 -10.54 -28.89 0.27
C LYS A 39 -9.26 -28.06 0.37
N PHE A 40 -9.32 -26.84 -0.10
CA PHE A 40 -8.20 -25.91 -0.03
C PHE A 40 -7.88 -25.50 1.41
N ALA A 41 -8.90 -25.25 2.24
CA ALA A 41 -8.71 -24.99 3.66
C ALA A 41 -8.04 -26.17 4.39
N GLY A 42 -8.45 -27.40 4.10
CA GLY A 42 -7.81 -28.63 4.61
C GLY A 42 -6.32 -28.72 4.18
N PHE A 43 -6.02 -28.42 2.92
CA PHE A 43 -4.65 -28.37 2.42
C PHE A 43 -3.81 -27.31 3.16
N CYS A 44 -4.35 -26.11 3.35
CA CYS A 44 -3.66 -25.02 4.05
C CYS A 44 -3.38 -25.40 5.52
N ALA A 45 -4.35 -26.00 6.21
CA ALA A 45 -4.21 -26.46 7.59
C ALA A 45 -3.11 -27.53 7.74
N ALA A 46 -2.95 -28.41 6.75
CA ALA A 46 -1.92 -29.44 6.74
C ALA A 46 -0.51 -28.90 6.41
N SER A 47 -0.40 -27.66 5.93
CA SER A 47 0.84 -27.11 5.37
C SER A 47 1.73 -26.35 6.37
N SER A 48 1.62 -26.65 7.67
CA SER A 48 2.53 -26.20 8.75
C SER A 48 2.99 -24.73 8.68
N GLY A 49 2.05 -23.78 8.81
CA GLY A 49 2.37 -22.35 8.94
C GLY A 49 2.68 -21.60 7.62
N ARG A 50 2.67 -22.30 6.48
CA ARG A 50 2.92 -21.66 5.17
C ARG A 50 1.74 -20.76 4.70
N TYR A 51 0.52 -21.10 5.16
CA TYR A 51 -0.72 -20.45 4.75
C TYR A 51 -1.52 -20.01 5.98
N ASP A 52 -0.90 -19.18 6.83
CA ASP A 52 -1.56 -18.72 8.06
C ASP A 52 -2.69 -17.72 7.78
N ARG A 53 -2.58 -16.94 6.69
CA ARG A 53 -3.56 -15.95 6.24
C ARG A 53 -3.90 -16.21 4.77
N VAL A 54 -5.14 -16.53 4.49
CA VAL A 54 -5.62 -16.91 3.15
C VAL A 54 -6.81 -16.04 2.77
N ALA A 55 -6.82 -15.51 1.54
CA ALA A 55 -7.97 -14.81 0.96
C ALA A 55 -8.50 -15.58 -0.24
N LEU A 56 -9.76 -15.95 -0.21
CA LEU A 56 -10.45 -16.71 -1.26
C LEU A 56 -11.47 -15.80 -1.94
N VAL A 57 -11.28 -15.50 -3.21
CA VAL A 57 -12.21 -14.66 -3.96
C VAL A 57 -13.27 -15.53 -4.63
N TYR A 58 -14.55 -15.27 -4.29
CA TYR A 58 -15.71 -15.88 -4.94
C TYR A 58 -16.35 -14.87 -5.89
N ASP A 59 -16.61 -15.30 -7.10
CA ASP A 59 -17.29 -14.50 -8.12
C ASP A 59 -18.52 -15.24 -8.69
N VAL A 60 -19.59 -14.51 -8.96
CA VAL A 60 -20.81 -15.04 -9.58
C VAL A 60 -20.56 -15.76 -10.92
N ARG A 61 -19.40 -15.53 -11.54
CA ARG A 61 -18.97 -16.21 -12.77
C ARG A 61 -18.75 -17.70 -12.60
N SER A 62 -18.57 -18.20 -11.38
CA SER A 62 -18.48 -19.63 -11.10
C SER A 62 -19.73 -20.39 -11.58
N GLY A 63 -20.87 -19.69 -11.68
CA GLY A 63 -22.15 -20.29 -12.08
C GLY A 63 -22.78 -21.18 -10.99
N GLU A 64 -22.18 -21.21 -9.81
CA GLU A 64 -22.68 -21.98 -8.67
C GLU A 64 -23.84 -21.27 -7.95
N PRO A 65 -24.76 -22.02 -7.36
CA PRO A 65 -25.77 -21.44 -6.48
C PRO A 65 -25.13 -20.71 -5.28
N THR A 66 -25.64 -19.54 -4.94
CA THR A 66 -25.14 -18.74 -3.81
C THR A 66 -25.23 -19.44 -2.46
N ASP A 67 -26.21 -20.36 -2.31
CA ASP A 67 -26.38 -21.16 -1.10
C ASP A 67 -25.15 -22.04 -0.81
N MET A 68 -24.46 -22.56 -1.86
CA MET A 68 -23.23 -23.33 -1.69
C MET A 68 -22.12 -22.53 -1.01
N LEU A 69 -22.00 -21.24 -1.31
CA LEU A 69 -21.01 -20.38 -0.66
C LEU A 69 -21.36 -20.19 0.83
N ILE A 70 -22.65 -19.98 1.13
CA ILE A 70 -23.13 -19.79 2.50
C ILE A 70 -22.89 -21.08 3.32
N ASP A 71 -23.27 -22.24 2.79
CA ASP A 71 -23.04 -23.54 3.41
C ASP A 71 -21.53 -23.77 3.65
N THR A 72 -20.69 -23.43 2.69
CA THR A 72 -19.24 -23.55 2.80
C THR A 72 -18.68 -22.64 3.90
N LEU A 73 -19.14 -21.40 4.01
CA LEU A 73 -18.78 -20.47 5.07
C LEU A 73 -19.13 -21.06 6.46
N GLU A 74 -20.35 -21.58 6.61
CA GLU A 74 -20.81 -22.18 7.86
C GLU A 74 -19.98 -23.41 8.23
N GLN A 75 -19.70 -24.28 7.27
CA GLN A 75 -18.87 -25.49 7.48
C GLN A 75 -17.43 -25.09 7.89
N LEU A 76 -16.84 -24.09 7.26
CA LEU A 76 -15.52 -23.58 7.65
C LEU A 76 -15.53 -23.04 9.08
N LYS A 77 -16.53 -22.24 9.46
CA LYS A 77 -16.70 -21.73 10.83
C LYS A 77 -16.91 -22.88 11.83
N ALA A 78 -17.74 -23.88 11.49
CA ALA A 78 -18.00 -25.06 12.33
C ALA A 78 -16.76 -25.96 12.53
N SER A 79 -15.84 -25.98 11.57
CA SER A 79 -14.57 -26.72 11.68
C SER A 79 -13.54 -26.07 12.60
N GLY A 80 -13.85 -24.90 13.21
CA GLY A 80 -12.97 -24.17 14.10
C GLY A 80 -11.95 -23.27 13.36
N VAL A 81 -12.07 -23.12 12.06
CA VAL A 81 -11.25 -22.17 11.27
C VAL A 81 -11.75 -20.75 11.53
N ASN A 82 -10.84 -19.83 11.79
CA ASN A 82 -11.18 -18.39 11.84
C ASN A 82 -11.52 -17.92 10.41
N CYS A 83 -12.80 -18.09 10.04
CA CYS A 83 -13.29 -17.74 8.71
C CYS A 83 -14.23 -16.53 8.78
N ARG A 84 -13.93 -15.50 7.97
CA ARG A 84 -14.74 -14.27 7.86
C ARG A 84 -15.05 -14.00 6.40
N MET A 85 -16.14 -13.28 6.13
CA MET A 85 -16.53 -12.87 4.78
C MET A 85 -16.60 -11.35 4.65
N LEU A 86 -15.95 -10.84 3.61
CA LEU A 86 -16.05 -9.46 3.14
C LEU A 86 -16.91 -9.42 1.88
N PHE A 87 -17.96 -8.61 1.89
CA PHE A 87 -18.80 -8.35 0.73
C PHE A 87 -18.53 -6.93 0.20
N LEU A 88 -18.11 -6.84 -1.07
CA LEU A 88 -17.83 -5.58 -1.74
C LEU A 88 -18.97 -5.20 -2.68
N GLU A 89 -19.50 -4.02 -2.50
CA GLU A 89 -20.55 -3.49 -3.36
C GLU A 89 -20.23 -2.08 -3.87
N ALA A 90 -20.98 -1.65 -4.87
CA ALA A 90 -21.01 -0.27 -5.32
C ALA A 90 -22.38 0.04 -5.90
N ASP A 91 -22.74 1.32 -6.00
CA ASP A 91 -23.98 1.72 -6.64
C ASP A 91 -23.99 1.39 -8.14
N THR A 92 -25.17 1.33 -8.72
CA THR A 92 -25.35 0.95 -10.13
C THR A 92 -24.64 1.90 -11.10
N PRO A 93 -24.69 3.23 -10.93
CA PRO A 93 -23.96 4.16 -11.79
C PRO A 93 -22.43 3.93 -11.76
N THR A 94 -21.86 3.72 -10.58
CA THR A 94 -20.44 3.44 -10.42
C THR A 94 -20.02 2.14 -11.11
N ILE A 95 -20.78 1.06 -10.93
CA ILE A 95 -20.54 -0.21 -11.61
C ILE A 95 -20.58 -0.03 -13.13
N ILE A 96 -21.62 0.64 -13.66
CA ILE A 96 -21.74 0.89 -15.11
C ILE A 96 -20.53 1.67 -15.64
N ASN A 97 -20.07 2.70 -14.93
CA ASN A 97 -18.90 3.49 -15.32
C ASN A 97 -17.63 2.64 -15.33
N ARG A 98 -17.40 1.83 -14.31
CA ARG A 98 -16.24 0.90 -14.24
C ARG A 98 -16.23 -0.10 -15.40
N TYR A 99 -17.40 -0.60 -15.82
CA TYR A 99 -17.50 -1.48 -16.98
C TYR A 99 -17.21 -0.75 -18.30
N LYS A 100 -17.65 0.50 -18.45
CA LYS A 100 -17.31 1.34 -19.61
C LYS A 100 -15.81 1.59 -19.70
N GLU A 101 -15.15 1.92 -18.59
CA GLU A 101 -13.71 2.16 -18.52
C GLU A 101 -12.90 0.92 -18.88
N THR A 102 -13.28 -0.26 -18.35
CA THR A 102 -12.55 -1.51 -18.57
C THR A 102 -12.89 -2.19 -19.88
N ARG A 103 -13.93 -1.73 -20.62
CA ARG A 103 -14.43 -2.32 -21.85
C ARG A 103 -14.76 -3.81 -21.73
N ARG A 104 -15.18 -4.27 -20.56
CA ARG A 104 -15.58 -5.65 -20.30
C ARG A 104 -17.10 -5.76 -20.30
N MET A 105 -17.60 -6.96 -20.60
CA MET A 105 -19.01 -7.28 -20.44
C MET A 105 -19.30 -7.71 -19.00
N HIS A 106 -20.47 -7.33 -18.49
CA HIS A 106 -20.93 -7.80 -17.19
C HIS A 106 -21.20 -9.32 -17.24
N PRO A 107 -20.81 -10.11 -16.22
CA PRO A 107 -20.93 -11.58 -16.24
C PRO A 107 -22.35 -12.09 -16.55
N LEU A 108 -23.38 -11.41 -16.01
CA LEU A 108 -24.77 -11.78 -16.22
C LEU A 108 -25.39 -11.07 -17.44
N GLN A 109 -24.61 -10.37 -18.26
CA GLN A 109 -25.11 -9.69 -19.44
C GLN A 109 -25.28 -10.67 -20.60
N ALA A 110 -26.49 -11.16 -20.81
CA ALA A 110 -26.89 -11.93 -21.99
C ALA A 110 -27.23 -11.01 -23.18
N LYS A 111 -27.35 -11.60 -24.41
CA LYS A 111 -27.79 -10.85 -25.60
C LYS A 111 -29.12 -10.14 -25.32
N GLY A 112 -29.14 -8.82 -25.53
CA GLY A 112 -30.33 -7.98 -25.36
C GLY A 112 -30.54 -7.42 -23.94
N LEU A 113 -29.70 -7.78 -22.96
CA LEU A 113 -29.77 -7.23 -21.61
C LEU A 113 -28.90 -5.97 -21.49
N SER A 114 -29.45 -4.92 -20.89
CA SER A 114 -28.64 -3.76 -20.51
C SER A 114 -27.70 -4.09 -19.34
N VAL A 115 -26.60 -3.34 -19.20
CA VAL A 115 -25.70 -3.50 -18.04
C VAL A 115 -26.44 -3.21 -16.74
N GLU A 116 -27.34 -2.23 -16.73
CA GLU A 116 -28.16 -1.89 -15.56
C GLU A 116 -29.04 -3.06 -15.09
N GLU A 117 -29.70 -3.74 -16.02
CA GLU A 117 -30.52 -4.91 -15.69
C GLU A 117 -29.67 -6.08 -15.19
N ALA A 118 -28.47 -6.28 -15.79
CA ALA A 118 -27.54 -7.30 -15.35
C ALA A 118 -27.07 -7.04 -13.90
N VAL A 119 -26.73 -5.79 -13.56
CA VAL A 119 -26.36 -5.39 -12.20
C VAL A 119 -27.51 -5.59 -11.22
N ARG A 120 -28.74 -5.24 -11.62
CA ARG A 120 -29.93 -5.43 -10.78
C ARG A 120 -30.18 -6.92 -10.48
N ARG A 121 -30.04 -7.79 -11.49
CA ARG A 121 -30.17 -9.24 -11.31
C ARG A 121 -29.07 -9.80 -10.41
N GLU A 122 -27.81 -9.37 -10.60
CA GLU A 122 -26.70 -9.79 -9.75
C GLU A 122 -26.94 -9.38 -8.29
N ARG A 123 -27.40 -8.15 -8.05
CA ARG A 123 -27.68 -7.65 -6.70
C ARG A 123 -28.76 -8.50 -6.01
N ALA A 124 -29.84 -8.86 -6.73
CA ALA A 124 -30.86 -9.75 -6.18
C ALA A 124 -30.34 -11.16 -5.90
N LEU A 125 -29.50 -11.71 -6.79
CA LEU A 125 -28.88 -13.02 -6.63
C LEU A 125 -27.90 -13.05 -5.46
N MET A 126 -27.11 -12.00 -5.27
CA MET A 126 -26.07 -11.91 -4.25
C MET A 126 -26.56 -11.40 -2.90
N GLN A 127 -27.86 -11.02 -2.78
CA GLN A 127 -28.41 -10.51 -1.52
C GLN A 127 -28.27 -11.50 -0.37
N PRO A 128 -28.53 -12.82 -0.51
CA PRO A 128 -28.31 -13.77 0.57
C PRO A 128 -26.86 -13.84 1.04
N VAL A 129 -25.90 -13.77 0.11
CA VAL A 129 -24.45 -13.75 0.45
C VAL A 129 -24.09 -12.48 1.21
N ARG A 130 -24.63 -11.32 0.78
CA ARG A 130 -24.44 -10.04 1.46
C ARG A 130 -24.93 -10.07 2.91
N ASP A 131 -26.08 -10.69 3.14
CA ASP A 131 -26.71 -10.78 4.48
C ASP A 131 -25.93 -11.67 5.45
N HIS A 132 -25.13 -12.65 4.93
CA HIS A 132 -24.25 -13.51 5.71
C HIS A 132 -22.81 -12.99 5.84
N ALA A 133 -22.49 -11.83 5.23
CA ALA A 133 -21.15 -11.26 5.30
C ALA A 133 -20.86 -10.65 6.67
N ASP A 134 -19.68 -10.91 7.21
CA ASP A 134 -19.19 -10.30 8.44
C ASP A 134 -18.85 -8.82 8.25
N PHE A 135 -18.46 -8.43 7.02
CA PHE A 135 -18.15 -7.04 6.63
C PHE A 135 -18.79 -6.74 5.28
N VAL A 136 -19.47 -5.60 5.18
CA VAL A 136 -19.98 -5.05 3.91
C VAL A 136 -19.32 -3.71 3.66
N LEU A 137 -18.68 -3.55 2.51
CA LEU A 137 -17.97 -2.34 2.13
C LEU A 137 -18.52 -1.78 0.82
N ASP A 138 -19.13 -0.60 0.90
CA ASP A 138 -19.56 0.17 -0.27
C ASP A 138 -18.38 0.96 -0.83
N THR A 139 -18.00 0.64 -2.06
CA THR A 139 -16.88 1.25 -2.76
C THR A 139 -17.28 2.34 -3.75
N SER A 140 -18.54 2.79 -3.76
CA SER A 140 -19.07 3.75 -4.72
C SER A 140 -18.28 5.04 -4.78
N SER A 141 -17.95 5.60 -3.62
CA SER A 141 -17.22 6.86 -3.45
C SER A 141 -15.76 6.69 -3.06
N LEU A 142 -15.27 5.45 -2.98
CA LEU A 142 -13.90 5.20 -2.53
C LEU A 142 -12.90 5.34 -3.69
N SER A 143 -11.88 6.16 -3.50
CA SER A 143 -10.66 6.08 -4.30
C SER A 143 -9.92 4.77 -4.03
N THR A 144 -9.01 4.38 -4.93
CA THR A 144 -8.17 3.19 -4.72
C THR A 144 -7.37 3.27 -3.41
N ALA A 145 -6.85 4.46 -3.08
CA ALA A 145 -6.13 4.71 -1.83
C ALA A 145 -7.03 4.53 -0.59
N LYS A 146 -8.27 5.06 -0.65
CA LYS A 146 -9.23 4.92 0.44
C LYS A 146 -9.64 3.46 0.64
N LEU A 147 -9.89 2.72 -0.45
CA LEU A 147 -10.16 1.28 -0.38
C LEU A 147 -8.98 0.54 0.28
N ARG A 148 -7.72 0.86 -0.09
CA ARG A 148 -6.54 0.29 0.55
C ARG A 148 -6.51 0.56 2.05
N SER A 149 -6.77 1.80 2.46
CA SER A 149 -6.83 2.18 3.88
C SER A 149 -7.91 1.38 4.64
N GLU A 150 -9.10 1.19 4.07
CA GLU A 150 -10.15 0.38 4.67
C GLU A 150 -9.73 -1.10 4.80
N MET A 151 -9.07 -1.67 3.79
CA MET A 151 -8.54 -3.04 3.86
C MET A 151 -7.50 -3.20 4.96
N LEU A 152 -6.57 -2.23 5.10
CA LEU A 152 -5.58 -2.20 6.18
C LEU A 152 -6.22 -2.07 7.56
N ASN A 153 -7.26 -1.25 7.69
CA ASN A 153 -7.98 -1.07 8.95
C ASN A 153 -8.71 -2.33 9.39
N LEU A 154 -9.34 -3.04 8.45
CA LEU A 154 -10.13 -4.24 8.74
C LEU A 154 -9.27 -5.49 8.96
N PHE A 155 -8.21 -5.66 8.17
CA PHE A 155 -7.47 -6.91 8.06
C PHE A 155 -5.97 -6.79 8.32
N GLY A 156 -5.41 -5.57 8.40
CA GLY A 156 -3.99 -5.35 8.67
C GLY A 156 -3.62 -5.65 10.11
N THR A 157 -2.42 -6.16 10.32
CA THR A 157 -1.78 -6.23 11.64
C THR A 157 -1.27 -4.85 12.07
N PRO A 158 -0.90 -4.63 13.33
CA PRO A 158 -0.26 -3.39 13.75
C PRO A 158 0.99 -3.01 12.93
N SER A 159 1.74 -4.01 12.45
CA SER A 159 2.89 -3.81 11.55
C SER A 159 2.47 -3.43 10.12
N ASP A 160 1.34 -3.92 9.62
CA ASP A 160 0.82 -3.59 8.29
C ASP A 160 0.19 -2.17 8.27
N ARG A 161 -0.34 -1.73 9.41
CA ARG A 161 -0.84 -0.36 9.61
C ARG A 161 0.28 0.67 9.76
N GLY A 162 1.52 0.19 9.83
CA GLY A 162 2.71 1.02 9.78
C GLY A 162 2.68 1.85 8.50
N GLY A 163 2.44 3.13 8.67
CA GLY A 163 2.19 4.10 7.61
C GLY A 163 3.28 4.19 6.55
N LEU A 164 3.32 5.29 5.84
CA LEU A 164 4.33 5.62 4.85
C LEU A 164 5.76 5.41 5.41
N ASN A 165 6.51 4.46 4.82
CA ASN A 165 7.94 4.32 5.08
C ASN A 165 8.69 5.40 4.29
N VAL A 166 9.54 6.16 4.94
CA VAL A 166 10.32 7.21 4.29
C VAL A 166 11.77 6.75 4.14
N SER A 167 12.26 6.69 2.91
CA SER A 167 13.67 6.46 2.63
C SER A 167 14.36 7.77 2.34
N VAL A 168 15.29 8.18 3.19
CA VAL A 168 16.12 9.37 2.96
C VAL A 168 17.45 8.93 2.38
N LEU A 169 17.74 9.33 1.13
CA LEU A 169 18.87 8.88 0.35
C LEU A 169 19.81 10.04 0.03
N SER A 170 21.05 10.03 0.52
CA SER A 170 22.05 10.99 0.06
C SER A 170 22.82 10.49 -1.17
N PHE A 171 23.12 11.41 -2.10
CA PHE A 171 23.82 11.08 -3.34
C PHE A 171 24.72 12.22 -3.86
N GLY A 172 25.61 11.88 -4.79
CA GLY A 172 26.42 12.82 -5.54
C GLY A 172 25.90 13.01 -6.97
N PHE A 173 25.61 14.25 -7.38
CA PHE A 173 25.16 14.54 -8.75
C PHE A 173 26.15 14.05 -9.80
N LYS A 174 27.46 14.01 -9.50
CA LYS A 174 28.48 13.44 -10.42
C LYS A 174 28.26 11.97 -10.75
N HIS A 175 27.47 11.24 -9.94
CA HIS A 175 27.14 9.82 -10.13
C HIS A 175 25.70 9.61 -10.62
N GLY A 176 25.02 10.67 -11.01
CA GLY A 176 23.62 10.63 -11.47
C GLY A 176 22.60 10.69 -10.32
N ILE A 177 21.41 11.14 -10.66
CA ILE A 177 20.26 11.17 -9.75
C ILE A 177 19.74 9.73 -9.55
N PRO A 178 19.44 9.28 -8.31
CA PRO A 178 18.82 7.99 -8.08
C PRO A 178 17.45 7.91 -8.74
N ILE A 179 17.23 6.87 -9.55
CA ILE A 179 16.00 6.71 -10.34
C ILE A 179 14.77 6.50 -9.42
N GLU A 180 14.99 5.89 -8.26
CA GLU A 180 13.97 5.61 -7.26
C GLU A 180 13.49 6.83 -6.49
N SER A 181 14.14 8.00 -6.62
CA SER A 181 13.78 9.19 -5.85
C SER A 181 12.47 9.81 -6.33
N ASP A 182 11.51 9.97 -5.42
CA ASP A 182 10.26 10.71 -5.65
C ASP A 182 10.44 12.21 -5.51
N LEU A 183 11.25 12.64 -4.52
CA LEU A 183 11.61 14.02 -4.26
C LEU A 183 13.13 14.15 -4.32
N VAL A 184 13.63 15.21 -4.94
CA VAL A 184 15.07 15.46 -5.03
C VAL A 184 15.38 16.91 -4.64
N PHE A 185 16.31 17.06 -3.69
CA PHE A 185 16.77 18.37 -3.22
C PHE A 185 18.26 18.55 -3.48
N ASP A 186 18.63 19.67 -4.05
CA ASP A 186 20.01 20.05 -4.34
C ASP A 186 20.57 20.96 -3.23
N VAL A 187 21.59 20.47 -2.53
CA VAL A 187 22.25 21.22 -1.45
C VAL A 187 23.65 21.74 -1.82
N ARG A 188 23.97 21.87 -3.13
CA ARG A 188 25.29 22.34 -3.60
C ARG A 188 25.54 23.80 -3.28
N PHE A 189 24.52 24.60 -3.03
CA PHE A 189 24.63 26.00 -2.63
C PHE A 189 25.23 26.20 -1.23
N MET A 190 25.22 25.15 -0.40
CA MET A 190 25.84 25.20 0.93
C MET A 190 27.37 25.23 0.83
N PRO A 191 28.07 25.88 1.76
CA PRO A 191 29.55 25.86 1.83
C PRO A 191 30.09 24.42 1.84
N ASN A 192 31.19 24.22 1.13
CA ASN A 192 31.71 22.89 0.89
C ASN A 192 32.84 22.51 1.90
N PRO A 193 32.61 21.54 2.81
CA PRO A 193 33.63 21.09 3.76
C PRO A 193 34.92 20.59 3.12
N TYR A 194 34.89 20.16 1.87
CA TYR A 194 36.05 19.68 1.12
C TYR A 194 37.22 20.69 1.07
N TYR A 195 36.94 21.98 1.16
CA TYR A 195 37.96 23.03 1.15
C TYR A 195 38.58 23.33 2.52
N VAL A 196 38.10 22.66 3.58
CA VAL A 196 38.67 22.72 4.93
C VAL A 196 39.53 21.47 5.14
N ALA A 197 40.80 21.64 5.39
CA ALA A 197 41.79 20.58 5.40
C ALA A 197 41.42 19.45 6.39
N GLU A 198 40.93 19.83 7.58
CA GLU A 198 40.54 18.93 8.67
C GLU A 198 39.26 18.16 8.39
N LEU A 199 38.41 18.64 7.46
CA LEU A 199 37.12 18.05 7.14
C LEU A 199 37.12 17.26 5.85
N LYS A 200 38.14 17.47 5.00
CA LYS A 200 38.21 16.91 3.65
C LYS A 200 38.01 15.38 3.60
N ASN A 201 38.60 14.68 4.53
CA ASN A 201 38.61 13.21 4.60
C ASN A 201 37.55 12.62 5.54
N LYS A 202 36.69 13.49 6.13
CA LYS A 202 35.57 13.12 6.98
C LYS A 202 34.28 13.06 6.14
N THR A 203 33.23 12.52 6.70
CA THR A 203 31.94 12.41 6.04
C THR A 203 30.89 13.30 6.69
N GLY A 204 29.74 13.44 6.09
CA GLY A 204 28.62 14.17 6.71
C GLY A 204 28.05 13.49 7.96
N LEU A 205 28.46 12.27 8.30
CA LEU A 205 28.11 11.61 9.58
C LEU A 205 29.05 12.04 10.71
N ASP A 206 30.23 12.59 10.41
CA ASP A 206 31.15 13.10 11.41
C ASP A 206 30.62 14.43 11.97
N GLN A 207 30.66 14.55 13.32
CA GLN A 207 30.09 15.72 14.03
C GLN A 207 30.68 17.04 13.53
N GLU A 208 32.01 17.10 13.34
CA GLU A 208 32.68 18.33 12.90
C GLU A 208 32.26 18.78 11.49
N VAL A 209 31.92 17.83 10.62
CA VAL A 209 31.37 18.14 9.29
C VAL A 209 29.94 18.68 9.41
N ARG A 210 29.12 18.07 10.26
CA ARG A 210 27.77 18.59 10.55
C ARG A 210 27.83 19.98 11.15
N ASP A 211 28.64 20.18 12.18
CA ASP A 211 28.81 21.48 12.82
C ASP A 211 29.22 22.56 11.80
N PHE A 212 30.15 22.23 10.88
CA PHE A 212 30.52 23.12 9.81
C PHE A 212 29.34 23.42 8.86
N VAL A 213 28.66 22.40 8.34
CA VAL A 213 27.55 22.55 7.38
C VAL A 213 26.42 23.37 8.01
N PHE A 214 26.11 23.11 9.28
CA PHE A 214 25.05 23.79 10.03
C PHE A 214 25.50 25.09 10.71
N SER A 215 26.77 25.52 10.63
CA SER A 215 27.18 26.82 11.11
C SER A 215 26.68 27.99 10.25
N PHE A 216 26.16 27.73 9.05
CA PHE A 216 25.76 28.77 8.10
C PHE A 216 24.25 29.02 8.13
N ARG A 217 23.88 30.31 8.14
CA ARG A 217 22.48 30.74 8.16
C ARG A 217 21.64 30.12 7.04
N GLN A 218 22.18 30.06 5.81
CA GLN A 218 21.46 29.49 4.67
C GLN A 218 21.12 28.00 4.84
N THR A 219 21.93 27.23 5.56
CA THR A 219 21.64 25.83 5.86
C THR A 219 20.44 25.73 6.79
N HIS A 220 20.41 26.53 7.85
CA HIS A 220 19.28 26.54 8.79
C HIS A 220 17.98 27.00 8.10
N GLU A 221 18.04 28.05 7.31
CA GLU A 221 16.87 28.56 6.56
C GLU A 221 16.34 27.50 5.59
N PHE A 222 17.22 26.80 4.87
CA PHE A 222 16.84 25.72 3.98
C PHE A 222 16.20 24.57 4.74
N MET A 223 16.83 24.10 5.83
CA MET A 223 16.26 23.01 6.64
C MET A 223 14.87 23.35 7.18
N ALA A 224 14.68 24.55 7.70
CA ALA A 224 13.36 24.98 8.18
C ALA A 224 12.28 24.95 7.09
N GLN A 225 12.62 25.34 5.84
CA GLN A 225 11.68 25.24 4.71
C GLN A 225 11.46 23.79 4.28
N LEU A 226 12.51 22.97 4.25
CA LEU A 226 12.44 21.55 3.91
C LEU A 226 11.57 20.79 4.91
N GLU A 227 11.80 20.97 6.20
CA GLU A 227 11.02 20.36 7.28
C GLU A 227 9.54 20.75 7.18
N LYS A 228 9.24 22.03 6.96
CA LYS A 228 7.86 22.51 6.77
C LYS A 228 7.20 21.86 5.57
N MET A 229 7.92 21.75 4.45
CA MET A 229 7.40 21.12 3.24
C MET A 229 7.17 19.63 3.46
N ILE A 230 8.09 18.91 4.07
CA ILE A 230 7.96 17.47 4.35
C ILE A 230 6.82 17.23 5.33
N THR A 231 6.67 18.04 6.38
CA THR A 231 5.53 17.97 7.32
C THR A 231 4.19 18.09 6.59
N PHE A 232 4.11 18.94 5.58
CA PHE A 232 2.91 19.12 4.78
C PHE A 232 2.67 17.93 3.83
N LEU A 233 3.72 17.40 3.19
CA LEU A 233 3.60 16.39 2.15
C LEU A 233 3.39 14.96 2.70
N LEU A 234 4.00 14.59 3.82
CA LEU A 234 3.94 13.21 4.34
C LEU A 234 2.51 12.71 4.56
N PRO A 235 1.59 13.48 5.21
CA PRO A 235 0.20 13.06 5.35
C PRO A 235 -0.50 12.86 3.99
N LEU A 236 -0.24 13.72 3.02
CA LEU A 236 -0.86 13.66 1.69
C LEU A 236 -0.42 12.42 0.91
N TYR A 237 0.88 12.05 0.96
CA TYR A 237 1.36 10.80 0.39
C TYR A 237 0.79 9.57 1.09
N SER A 238 0.62 9.66 2.41
CA SER A 238 -0.03 8.60 3.19
C SER A 238 -1.51 8.44 2.79
N GLU A 239 -2.23 9.55 2.61
CA GLU A 239 -3.64 9.57 2.18
C GLU A 239 -3.81 9.07 0.74
N GLU A 240 -2.84 9.33 -0.14
CA GLU A 240 -2.80 8.78 -1.50
C GLU A 240 -2.59 7.25 -1.50
N GLY A 241 -2.11 6.68 -0.39
CA GLY A 241 -1.85 5.24 -0.25
C GLY A 241 -0.43 4.83 -0.65
N LYS A 242 0.50 5.80 -0.73
CA LYS A 242 1.91 5.50 -0.98
C LYS A 242 2.51 4.76 0.22
N THR A 243 3.19 3.65 -0.03
CA THR A 243 3.80 2.81 1.02
C THR A 243 5.25 3.17 1.29
N VAL A 244 5.96 3.67 0.29
CA VAL A 244 7.35 4.10 0.38
C VAL A 244 7.50 5.44 -0.31
N LEU A 245 8.13 6.41 0.35
CA LEU A 245 8.52 7.70 -0.21
C LEU A 245 10.04 7.80 -0.17
N VAL A 246 10.67 8.01 -1.31
CA VAL A 246 12.14 8.18 -1.41
C VAL A 246 12.49 9.64 -1.60
N ILE A 247 13.22 10.20 -0.63
CA ILE A 247 13.69 11.59 -0.63
C ILE A 247 15.19 11.61 -0.89
N GLY A 248 15.59 12.07 -2.06
CA GLY A 248 16.98 12.21 -2.48
C GLY A 248 17.57 13.58 -2.11
N ILE A 249 18.67 13.59 -1.37
CA ILE A 249 19.46 14.78 -1.05
C ILE A 249 20.77 14.75 -1.82
N GLY A 250 21.01 15.68 -2.72
CA GLY A 250 22.16 15.68 -3.62
C GLY A 250 23.17 16.79 -3.37
N CYS A 251 24.45 16.45 -3.28
CA CYS A 251 25.55 17.40 -3.40
C CYS A 251 26.50 17.01 -4.55
N THR A 252 27.64 17.64 -4.73
CA THR A 252 28.55 17.34 -5.85
C THR A 252 29.05 15.89 -5.80
N GLY A 253 29.61 15.46 -4.67
CA GLY A 253 30.24 14.15 -4.50
C GLY A 253 29.43 13.13 -3.72
N GLY A 254 28.42 13.54 -2.96
CA GLY A 254 27.63 12.61 -2.12
C GLY A 254 28.29 12.24 -0.79
N HIS A 255 29.30 13.00 -0.33
CA HIS A 255 30.16 12.63 0.79
C HIS A 255 29.96 13.47 2.07
N HIS A 256 29.75 14.78 1.93
CA HIS A 256 29.67 15.72 3.06
C HIS A 256 28.27 16.33 3.24
N ARG A 257 27.92 17.37 2.45
CA ARG A 257 26.71 18.19 2.61
C ARG A 257 25.42 17.38 2.50
N SER A 258 25.31 16.56 1.46
CA SER A 258 24.13 15.72 1.26
C SER A 258 23.95 14.69 2.37
N VAL A 259 25.04 14.13 2.88
CA VAL A 259 25.00 13.18 3.99
C VAL A 259 24.54 13.88 5.28
N ALA A 260 25.14 15.04 5.62
CA ALA A 260 24.75 15.79 6.82
C ALA A 260 23.27 16.22 6.80
N VAL A 261 22.80 16.74 5.65
CA VAL A 261 21.38 17.16 5.49
C VAL A 261 20.44 15.96 5.50
N ALA A 262 20.80 14.84 4.85
CA ALA A 262 20.00 13.63 4.84
C ALA A 262 19.85 13.05 6.26
N HIS A 263 20.90 13.03 7.02
CA HIS A 263 20.89 12.57 8.42
C HIS A 263 19.94 13.41 9.29
N GLU A 264 20.07 14.73 9.25
CA GLU A 264 19.19 15.63 10.02
C GLU A 264 17.72 15.49 9.61
N LEU A 265 17.46 15.37 8.30
CA LEU A 265 16.10 15.14 7.80
C LEU A 265 15.54 13.79 8.25
N ALA A 266 16.35 12.74 8.24
CA ALA A 266 15.94 11.40 8.69
C ALA A 266 15.56 11.42 10.20
N GLU A 267 16.37 12.08 11.02
CA GLU A 267 16.06 12.27 12.44
C GLU A 267 14.76 13.09 12.64
N TYR A 268 14.59 14.17 11.87
CA TYR A 268 13.38 14.98 11.94
C TYR A 268 12.12 14.16 11.64
N ILE A 269 12.12 13.39 10.55
CA ILE A 269 10.97 12.57 10.14
C ILE A 269 10.72 11.44 11.17
N THR A 270 11.77 10.87 11.75
CA THR A 270 11.66 9.88 12.83
C THR A 270 10.97 10.48 14.08
N ARG A 271 11.33 11.72 14.46
CA ARG A 271 10.67 12.45 15.56
C ARG A 271 9.18 12.72 15.28
N MET A 272 8.76 12.80 14.01
CA MET A 272 7.35 12.89 13.63
C MET A 272 6.59 11.56 13.74
N GLY A 273 7.26 10.44 14.06
CA GLY A 273 6.64 9.12 14.24
C GLY A 273 6.57 8.26 12.97
N TYR A 274 7.21 8.65 11.86
CA TYR A 274 7.30 7.83 10.66
C TYR A 274 8.46 6.82 10.78
N GLN A 275 8.31 5.68 10.09
CA GLN A 275 9.43 4.76 9.91
C GLN A 275 10.37 5.32 8.85
N VAL A 276 11.66 5.43 9.19
CA VAL A 276 12.67 6.02 8.31
C VAL A 276 13.80 5.04 8.05
N THR A 277 14.20 4.94 6.79
CA THR A 277 15.43 4.27 6.39
C THR A 277 16.38 5.33 5.83
N GLU A 278 17.55 5.45 6.44
CA GLU A 278 18.61 6.35 5.97
C GLU A 278 19.62 5.56 5.13
N ASN A 279 20.00 6.10 3.96
CA ASN A 279 20.98 5.50 3.07
C ASN A 279 21.88 6.57 2.44
N HIS A 280 23.17 6.24 2.27
CA HIS A 280 24.18 7.13 1.69
C HIS A 280 24.87 6.44 0.53
N ARG A 281 24.30 6.58 -0.69
CA ARG A 281 24.73 5.84 -1.89
C ARG A 281 26.20 6.03 -2.24
N ASP A 282 26.72 7.23 -2.09
CA ASP A 282 28.04 7.61 -2.58
C ASP A 282 29.04 8.00 -1.46
N ILE A 283 28.75 7.67 -0.19
CA ILE A 283 29.57 8.07 0.96
C ILE A 283 31.00 7.50 0.93
N SER A 284 31.18 6.33 0.33
CA SER A 284 32.46 5.61 0.26
C SER A 284 33.16 5.73 -1.10
N ARG A 285 32.69 6.59 -2.00
CA ARG A 285 33.21 6.74 -3.37
C ARG A 285 34.21 7.86 -3.54
#